data_665b36c6ebf9582f2f2428e84af8adb2
#
_entry.id   665b36c6ebf9582f2f2428e84af8adb2
#
_cell.length_a   1.000
_cell.length_b   1.000
_cell.length_c   1.000
_cell.angle_alpha   90.00
_cell.angle_beta   90.00
_cell.angle_gamma   90.00
#
_symmetry.space_group_name_H-M   'P 1'
#
loop_
_entity.id
_entity.type
_entity.pdbx_description
1 polymer ?
#
loop_
_entity_poly.entity_id
_entity_poly.type
_entity_poly.pdbx_seq_one_letter_code
_entity_poly.pdbx_strand_id
1 'polypeptide(L)'
;MKGVPQPKREEVLGLPRVHISQHPVVADKMTRLRETKTTPAEFYRLVKEIGTLLAYEATASLATEPMEIETPLQAMTGQRLAGGIGVIPILRAGLGLAEAFREVIPEAQIWHLGLRRDEDTLEAQEYYNRLPHKVDLQVCYAVDPMLATGGSAIDAINVLKRVGIPRLSYVGIIAAPYGLLKLSQTHPDIDIYIAALDESLNDRGFIL
;
A
#
# COMPACT_ATOMS: atom_id res chain seq x y z
N MET A 1 -17.15 16.32 -4.90
CA MET A 1 -17.50 16.00 -3.50
C MET A 1 -18.23 17.15 -2.75
N LYS A 2 -18.88 18.08 -3.47
CA LYS A 2 -19.63 19.16 -2.83
C LYS A 2 -20.71 18.58 -1.88
N GLY A 3 -20.67 18.99 -0.60
CA GLY A 3 -21.69 18.62 0.39
C GLY A 3 -21.51 17.28 1.10
N VAL A 4 -20.45 16.51 0.84
CA VAL A 4 -20.13 15.31 1.62
C VAL A 4 -19.31 15.73 2.85
N PRO A 5 -19.78 15.47 4.09
CA PRO A 5 -19.03 15.78 5.28
C PRO A 5 -17.65 15.07 5.23
N GLN A 6 -16.60 15.83 5.48
CA GLN A 6 -15.24 15.27 5.58
C GLN A 6 -15.01 14.86 7.04
N PRO A 7 -14.59 13.62 7.33
CA PRO A 7 -14.19 13.25 8.68
C PRO A 7 -12.96 14.06 9.09
N LYS A 8 -12.87 14.40 10.36
CA LYS A 8 -11.70 15.07 10.90
C LYS A 8 -10.53 14.09 11.04
N ARG A 9 -9.31 14.61 10.99
CA ARG A 9 -8.10 13.82 11.16
C ARG A 9 -8.12 13.00 12.46
N GLU A 10 -8.60 13.58 13.56
CA GLU A 10 -8.69 12.94 14.86
C GLU A 10 -9.59 11.70 14.86
N GLU A 11 -10.61 11.67 14.01
CA GLU A 11 -11.57 10.56 13.92
C GLU A 11 -10.95 9.30 13.30
N VAL A 12 -9.84 9.44 12.58
CA VAL A 12 -9.15 8.33 11.90
C VAL A 12 -7.83 7.92 12.55
N LEU A 13 -7.28 8.73 13.47
CA LEU A 13 -6.03 8.42 14.17
C LEU A 13 -6.13 7.20 15.11
N GLY A 14 -7.33 6.86 15.56
CA GLY A 14 -7.58 5.72 16.45
C GLY A 14 -8.18 4.49 15.76
N LEU A 15 -8.26 4.48 14.43
CA LEU A 15 -8.81 3.34 13.72
C LEU A 15 -7.93 2.10 13.91
N PRO A 16 -8.53 0.94 14.22
CA PRO A 16 -7.79 -0.30 14.30
C PRO A 16 -7.17 -0.63 12.94
N ARG A 17 -6.01 -1.26 12.95
CA ARG A 17 -5.28 -1.67 11.73
C ARG A 17 -4.85 -0.54 10.80
N VAL A 18 -4.85 0.71 11.27
CA VAL A 18 -4.28 1.86 10.56
C VAL A 18 -2.95 2.22 11.19
N HIS A 19 -1.90 2.11 10.40
CA HIS A 19 -0.51 2.33 10.80
C HIS A 19 0.03 3.54 10.03
N ILE A 20 0.20 4.66 10.75
CA ILE A 20 0.81 5.88 10.20
C ILE A 20 2.25 5.91 10.67
N SER A 21 3.21 5.96 9.73
CA SER A 21 4.63 5.99 10.06
C SER A 21 4.98 7.15 10.97
N GLN A 22 5.70 6.85 12.04
CA GLN A 22 6.25 7.84 12.97
C GLN A 22 7.75 8.02 12.78
N HIS A 23 8.30 7.44 11.73
CA HIS A 23 9.73 7.44 11.48
C HIS A 23 10.23 8.83 11.02
N PRO A 24 11.22 9.46 11.69
CA PRO A 24 11.64 10.82 11.36
C PRO A 24 12.23 10.95 9.93
N VAL A 25 12.86 9.91 9.41
CA VAL A 25 13.35 9.91 8.01
C VAL A 25 12.19 9.90 7.02
N VAL A 26 11.09 9.23 7.33
CA VAL A 26 9.86 9.29 6.50
C VAL A 26 9.32 10.70 6.51
N ALA A 27 9.24 11.35 7.67
CA ALA A 27 8.76 12.72 7.81
C ALA A 27 9.63 13.73 7.02
N ASP A 28 10.97 13.62 7.08
CA ASP A 28 11.89 14.46 6.27
C ASP A 28 11.63 14.28 4.76
N LYS A 29 11.54 13.02 4.31
CA LYS A 29 11.28 12.72 2.89
C LYS A 29 9.91 13.20 2.43
N MET A 30 8.89 13.07 3.27
CA MET A 30 7.54 13.60 3.01
C MET A 30 7.54 15.11 2.86
N THR A 31 8.31 15.85 3.68
CA THR A 31 8.47 17.29 3.55
C THR A 31 9.02 17.67 2.17
N ARG A 32 10.09 17.02 1.75
CA ARG A 32 10.69 17.27 0.41
C ARG A 32 9.74 16.84 -0.74
N LEU A 33 9.04 15.73 -0.58
CA LEU A 33 8.08 15.25 -1.60
C LEU A 33 6.97 16.28 -1.87
N ARG A 34 6.55 17.03 -0.84
CA ARG A 34 5.49 18.04 -0.91
C ARG A 34 5.94 19.39 -1.45
N GLU A 35 7.25 19.65 -1.56
CA GLU A 35 7.73 20.91 -2.06
C GLU A 35 7.38 21.13 -3.54
N THR A 36 6.87 22.28 -3.87
CA THR A 36 6.53 22.67 -5.27
C THR A 36 7.75 22.71 -6.19
N LYS A 37 8.96 22.81 -5.62
CA LYS A 37 10.23 22.84 -6.35
C LYS A 37 10.78 21.44 -6.64
N THR A 38 10.22 20.39 -6.04
CA THR A 38 10.68 19.03 -6.25
C THR A 38 10.51 18.64 -7.72
N THR A 39 11.62 18.31 -8.36
CA THR A 39 11.62 17.90 -9.76
C THR A 39 10.95 16.54 -9.94
N PRO A 40 10.42 16.20 -11.14
CA PRO A 40 9.83 14.89 -11.39
C PRO A 40 10.78 13.72 -11.08
N ALA A 41 12.08 13.87 -11.37
CA ALA A 41 13.08 12.84 -11.06
C ALA A 41 13.27 12.65 -9.55
N GLU A 42 13.33 13.76 -8.81
CA GLU A 42 13.44 13.72 -7.35
C GLU A 42 12.17 13.22 -6.69
N PHE A 43 11.00 13.61 -7.20
CA PHE A 43 9.71 13.09 -6.74
C PHE A 43 9.65 11.56 -6.87
N TYR A 44 10.03 11.02 -8.04
CA TYR A 44 10.07 9.58 -8.26
C TYR A 44 11.03 8.87 -7.29
N ARG A 45 12.21 9.43 -7.08
CA ARG A 45 13.20 8.93 -6.13
C ARG A 45 12.65 8.91 -4.70
N LEU A 46 12.01 10.01 -4.26
CA LEU A 46 11.40 10.12 -2.93
C LEU A 46 10.25 9.12 -2.74
N VAL A 47 9.38 8.94 -3.74
CA VAL A 47 8.32 7.90 -3.73
C VAL A 47 8.92 6.53 -3.46
N LYS A 48 10.02 6.20 -4.14
CA LYS A 48 10.68 4.91 -3.98
C LYS A 48 11.34 4.76 -2.61
N GLU A 49 12.06 5.78 -2.13
CA GLU A 49 12.70 5.78 -0.81
C GLU A 49 11.69 5.67 0.34
N ILE A 50 10.58 6.41 0.27
CA ILE A 50 9.48 6.31 1.24
C ILE A 50 8.83 4.92 1.15
N GLY A 51 8.61 4.42 -0.08
CA GLY A 51 8.07 3.10 -0.32
C GLY A 51 8.91 1.98 0.29
N THR A 52 10.24 2.09 0.24
CA THR A 52 11.18 1.13 0.86
C THR A 52 11.04 1.12 2.38
N LEU A 53 10.92 2.30 3.01
CA LEU A 53 10.71 2.42 4.46
C LEU A 53 9.34 1.88 4.87
N LEU A 54 8.29 2.18 4.12
CA LEU A 54 6.96 1.63 4.36
C LEU A 54 6.90 0.11 4.15
N ALA A 55 7.60 -0.43 3.15
CA ALA A 55 7.71 -1.86 2.94
C ALA A 55 8.36 -2.55 4.16
N TYR A 56 9.41 -1.95 4.72
CA TYR A 56 10.03 -2.44 5.95
C TYR A 56 9.04 -2.44 7.12
N GLU A 57 8.32 -1.34 7.36
CA GLU A 57 7.31 -1.25 8.42
C GLU A 57 6.16 -2.25 8.22
N ALA A 58 5.61 -2.33 7.00
CA ALA A 58 4.48 -3.19 6.67
C ALA A 58 4.80 -4.69 6.76
N THR A 59 6.06 -5.05 6.60
CA THR A 59 6.52 -6.45 6.64
C THR A 59 7.04 -6.91 8.00
N ALA A 60 7.06 -6.03 9.01
CA ALA A 60 7.59 -6.33 10.34
C ALA A 60 6.87 -7.49 11.05
N SER A 61 5.61 -7.80 10.67
CA SER A 61 4.80 -8.88 11.26
C SER A 61 4.76 -10.16 10.40
N LEU A 62 5.64 -10.29 9.42
CA LEU A 62 5.71 -11.51 8.60
C LEU A 62 6.21 -12.69 9.43
N ALA A 63 5.57 -13.85 9.22
CA ALA A 63 6.03 -15.08 9.85
C ALA A 63 7.33 -15.57 9.21
N THR A 64 8.17 -16.16 10.03
CA THR A 64 9.40 -16.86 9.60
C THR A 64 9.33 -18.32 9.99
N GLU A 65 10.14 -19.14 9.32
CA GLU A 65 10.32 -20.55 9.63
C GLU A 65 11.81 -20.89 9.71
N PRO A 66 12.20 -21.90 10.49
CA PRO A 66 13.58 -22.31 10.62
C PRO A 66 14.11 -22.88 9.28
N MET A 67 15.36 -22.57 8.98
CA MET A 67 16.08 -23.08 7.83
C MET A 67 17.50 -23.47 8.21
N GLU A 68 17.85 -24.74 7.99
CA GLU A 68 19.23 -25.20 8.18
C GLU A 68 20.13 -24.60 7.11
N ILE A 69 21.21 -23.98 7.57
CA ILE A 69 22.23 -23.35 6.71
C ILE A 69 23.62 -23.77 7.13
N GLU A 70 24.56 -23.67 6.22
CA GLU A 70 25.98 -23.84 6.48
C GLU A 70 26.70 -22.49 6.38
N THR A 71 27.34 -22.09 7.47
CA THR A 71 28.20 -20.90 7.49
C THR A 71 29.65 -21.33 7.16
N PRO A 72 30.57 -20.40 6.88
CA PRO A 72 31.97 -20.76 6.66
C PRO A 72 32.62 -21.48 7.83
N LEU A 73 32.03 -21.49 9.03
CA LEU A 73 32.60 -22.06 10.23
C LEU A 73 31.85 -23.29 10.76
N GLN A 74 30.52 -23.31 10.63
CA GLN A 74 29.69 -24.41 11.15
C GLN A 74 28.28 -24.39 10.57
N ALA A 75 27.56 -25.51 10.67
CA ALA A 75 26.14 -25.58 10.43
C ALA A 75 25.37 -24.84 11.53
N MET A 76 24.27 -24.18 11.16
CA MET A 76 23.37 -23.51 12.11
C MET A 76 21.94 -23.43 11.56
N THR A 77 20.98 -23.23 12.45
CA THR A 77 19.59 -22.94 12.09
C THR A 77 19.40 -21.42 11.94
N GLY A 78 19.07 -20.98 10.73
CA GLY A 78 18.68 -19.60 10.43
C GLY A 78 17.16 -19.45 10.37
N GLN A 79 16.69 -18.30 9.88
CA GLN A 79 15.27 -18.00 9.66
C GLN A 79 15.06 -17.54 8.22
N ARG A 80 13.98 -18.02 7.59
CA ARG A 80 13.50 -17.52 6.31
C ARG A 80 12.04 -17.12 6.39
N LEU A 81 11.55 -16.30 5.46
CA LEU A 81 10.13 -15.97 5.38
C LEU A 81 9.29 -17.25 5.13
N ALA A 82 8.21 -17.41 5.89
CA ALA A 82 7.32 -18.55 5.78
C ALA A 82 6.25 -18.29 4.71
N GLY A 83 6.51 -18.71 3.47
CA GLY A 83 5.55 -18.57 2.36
C GLY A 83 5.80 -17.33 1.48
N GLY A 84 5.08 -17.28 0.36
CA GLY A 84 5.22 -16.25 -0.65
C GLY A 84 4.62 -14.91 -0.25
N ILE A 85 5.09 -13.85 -0.88
CA ILE A 85 4.60 -12.48 -0.70
C ILE A 85 4.19 -11.94 -2.06
N GLY A 86 2.95 -11.41 -2.14
CA GLY A 86 2.43 -10.74 -3.32
C GLY A 86 2.46 -9.22 -3.16
N VAL A 87 2.73 -8.51 -4.25
CA VAL A 87 2.63 -7.06 -4.33
C VAL A 87 1.83 -6.69 -5.57
N ILE A 88 0.75 -5.95 -5.38
CA ILE A 88 -0.15 -5.55 -6.45
C ILE A 88 -0.18 -4.02 -6.55
N PRO A 89 0.58 -3.44 -7.49
CA PRO A 89 0.44 -2.03 -7.80
C PRO A 89 -0.92 -1.76 -8.45
N ILE A 90 -1.65 -0.78 -7.91
CA ILE A 90 -2.80 -0.21 -8.58
C ILE A 90 -2.25 0.68 -9.71
N LEU A 91 -2.44 0.21 -10.93
CA LEU A 91 -1.83 0.84 -12.10
C LEU A 91 -2.47 2.21 -12.38
N ARG A 92 -1.67 3.17 -12.76
CA ARG A 92 -0.20 3.13 -13.01
C ARG A 92 0.62 3.64 -11.83
N ALA A 93 0.02 4.40 -10.92
CA ALA A 93 0.71 5.15 -9.86
C ALA A 93 1.45 4.23 -8.86
N GLY A 94 0.93 3.04 -8.59
CA GLY A 94 1.52 2.07 -7.66
C GLY A 94 2.85 1.43 -8.09
N LEU A 95 3.29 1.61 -9.35
CA LEU A 95 4.50 0.96 -9.86
C LEU A 95 5.77 1.29 -9.06
N GLY A 96 5.95 2.56 -8.67
CA GLY A 96 7.11 2.97 -7.87
C GLY A 96 7.16 2.31 -6.49
N LEU A 97 6.01 2.10 -5.87
CA LEU A 97 5.91 1.36 -4.60
C LEU A 97 6.19 -0.14 -4.78
N ALA A 98 5.73 -0.74 -5.88
CA ALA A 98 6.03 -2.15 -6.16
C ALA A 98 7.53 -2.39 -6.36
N GLU A 99 8.24 -1.46 -7.00
CA GLU A 99 9.70 -1.52 -7.11
C GLU A 99 10.38 -1.40 -5.74
N ALA A 100 9.90 -0.51 -4.88
CA ALA A 100 10.40 -0.36 -3.52
C ALA A 100 10.24 -1.66 -2.69
N PHE A 101 9.10 -2.33 -2.79
CA PHE A 101 8.89 -3.64 -2.16
C PHE A 101 9.86 -4.69 -2.68
N ARG A 102 10.14 -4.72 -3.99
CA ARG A 102 11.11 -5.66 -4.58
C ARG A 102 12.54 -5.43 -4.10
N GLU A 103 12.91 -4.21 -3.75
CA GLU A 103 14.23 -3.94 -3.15
C GLU A 103 14.37 -4.53 -1.74
N VAL A 104 13.27 -4.55 -0.97
CA VAL A 104 13.25 -5.13 0.38
C VAL A 104 13.08 -6.64 0.33
N ILE A 105 12.27 -7.14 -0.60
CA ILE A 105 11.95 -8.57 -0.76
C ILE A 105 12.07 -8.92 -2.24
N PRO A 106 13.27 -9.28 -2.73
CA PRO A 106 13.51 -9.58 -4.15
C PRO A 106 12.64 -10.72 -4.70
N GLU A 107 12.24 -11.67 -3.85
CA GLU A 107 11.40 -12.82 -4.19
C GLU A 107 9.89 -12.48 -4.24
N ALA A 108 9.49 -11.24 -3.91
CA ALA A 108 8.09 -10.84 -3.96
C ALA A 108 7.51 -10.99 -5.37
N GLN A 109 6.34 -11.61 -5.45
CA GLN A 109 5.60 -11.79 -6.70
C GLN A 109 4.82 -10.51 -7.00
N ILE A 110 5.15 -9.84 -8.11
CA ILE A 110 4.44 -8.62 -8.52
C ILE A 110 3.38 -8.99 -9.56
N TRP A 111 2.11 -8.72 -9.21
CA TRP A 111 0.97 -8.96 -10.07
C TRP A 111 0.26 -7.64 -10.36
N HIS A 112 0.08 -7.33 -11.62
CA HIS A 112 -0.48 -6.06 -12.04
C HIS A 112 -2.00 -6.13 -12.13
N LEU A 113 -2.66 -5.17 -11.49
CA LEU A 113 -4.10 -4.96 -11.57
C LEU A 113 -4.38 -3.57 -12.15
N GLY A 114 -4.97 -3.53 -13.33
CA GLY A 114 -5.42 -2.31 -13.97
C GLY A 114 -6.90 -2.08 -13.73
N LEU A 115 -7.22 -1.01 -13.02
CA LEU A 115 -8.57 -0.55 -12.76
C LEU A 115 -8.78 0.82 -13.42
N ARG A 116 -9.91 0.99 -14.08
CA ARG A 116 -10.38 2.31 -14.50
C ARG A 116 -11.81 2.49 -14.00
N ARG A 117 -12.18 3.71 -13.69
CA ARG A 117 -13.56 4.03 -13.41
C ARG A 117 -14.32 4.18 -14.72
N ASP A 118 -15.43 3.51 -14.85
CA ASP A 118 -16.38 3.73 -15.93
C ASP A 118 -16.97 5.13 -15.78
N GLU A 119 -17.00 5.91 -16.85
CA GLU A 119 -17.43 7.32 -16.81
C GLU A 119 -18.95 7.45 -16.62
N ASP A 120 -19.71 6.46 -17.07
CA ASP A 120 -21.18 6.48 -17.03
C ASP A 120 -21.72 5.83 -15.74
N THR A 121 -21.22 4.65 -15.38
CA THR A 121 -21.70 3.87 -14.22
C THR A 121 -20.96 4.21 -12.92
N LEU A 122 -19.80 4.85 -13.01
CA LEU A 122 -18.86 5.12 -11.92
C LEU A 122 -18.33 3.86 -11.23
N GLU A 123 -18.59 2.69 -11.78
CA GLU A 123 -18.07 1.41 -11.30
C GLU A 123 -16.63 1.17 -11.76
N ALA A 124 -15.88 0.42 -10.97
CA ALA A 124 -14.54 0.01 -11.36
C ALA A 124 -14.60 -1.06 -12.45
N GLN A 125 -14.00 -0.79 -13.58
CA GLN A 125 -13.78 -1.76 -14.66
C GLN A 125 -12.34 -2.27 -14.61
N GLU A 126 -12.20 -3.60 -14.56
CA GLU A 126 -10.92 -4.26 -14.73
C GLU A 126 -10.54 -4.23 -16.22
N TYR A 127 -9.49 -3.48 -16.59
CA TYR A 127 -8.97 -3.50 -17.96
C TYR A 127 -7.72 -4.36 -18.10
N TYR A 128 -7.11 -4.76 -16.98
CA TYR A 128 -5.97 -5.66 -16.94
C TYR A 128 -5.96 -6.45 -15.64
N ASN A 129 -5.98 -7.78 -15.76
CA ASN A 129 -5.92 -8.69 -14.62
C ASN A 129 -5.03 -9.89 -14.98
N ARG A 130 -3.89 -10.01 -14.34
CA ARG A 130 -2.95 -11.13 -14.46
C ARG A 130 -2.71 -11.77 -13.09
N LEU A 131 -3.77 -11.88 -12.30
CA LEU A 131 -3.72 -12.58 -11.03
C LEU A 131 -3.72 -14.10 -11.27
N PRO A 132 -2.93 -14.88 -10.52
CA PRO A 132 -2.90 -16.33 -10.66
C PRO A 132 -4.19 -16.97 -10.16
N HIS A 133 -4.59 -18.09 -10.76
CA HIS A 133 -5.76 -18.85 -10.32
C HIS A 133 -5.57 -19.58 -8.99
N LYS A 134 -4.34 -19.84 -8.59
CA LYS A 134 -3.98 -20.44 -7.32
C LYS A 134 -2.95 -19.58 -6.63
N VAL A 135 -3.25 -19.18 -5.40
CA VAL A 135 -2.44 -18.26 -4.62
C VAL A 135 -1.86 -19.02 -3.44
N ASP A 136 -0.53 -19.15 -3.44
CA ASP A 136 0.24 -19.68 -2.30
C ASP A 136 1.07 -18.53 -1.72
N LEU A 137 0.38 -17.65 -1.00
CA LEU A 137 0.96 -16.47 -0.38
C LEU A 137 0.64 -16.41 1.10
N GLN A 138 1.61 -15.96 1.89
CA GLN A 138 1.40 -15.57 3.27
C GLN A 138 0.59 -14.28 3.37
N VAL A 139 0.88 -13.32 2.50
CA VAL A 139 0.25 -11.98 2.47
C VAL A 139 0.37 -11.37 1.08
N CYS A 140 -0.56 -10.45 0.78
CA CYS A 140 -0.50 -9.63 -0.41
C CYS A 140 -0.69 -8.15 -0.06
N TYR A 141 0.16 -7.29 -0.60
CA TYR A 141 0.14 -5.83 -0.43
C TYR A 141 -0.42 -5.16 -1.68
N ALA A 142 -1.59 -4.54 -1.57
CA ALA A 142 -2.08 -3.60 -2.59
C ALA A 142 -1.40 -2.25 -2.37
N VAL A 143 -0.72 -1.73 -3.40
CA VAL A 143 0.10 -0.53 -3.26
C VAL A 143 -0.34 0.59 -4.21
N ASP A 144 -0.56 1.79 -3.64
CA ASP A 144 -0.95 3.00 -4.40
C ASP A 144 -0.47 4.23 -3.62
N PRO A 145 0.24 5.20 -4.22
CA PRO A 145 0.79 6.33 -3.47
C PRO A 145 -0.24 7.23 -2.81
N MET A 146 -1.50 7.29 -3.30
CA MET A 146 -2.47 8.28 -2.83
C MET A 146 -3.83 7.66 -2.49
N LEU A 147 -4.17 7.63 -1.21
CA LEU A 147 -5.49 7.23 -0.72
C LEU A 147 -6.39 8.47 -0.54
N ALA A 148 -6.90 9.00 -1.64
CA ALA A 148 -7.75 10.19 -1.64
C ALA A 148 -9.21 9.87 -1.27
N THR A 149 -10.02 9.41 -2.23
CA THR A 149 -11.44 9.04 -2.00
C THR A 149 -11.63 7.57 -1.59
N GLY A 150 -10.59 6.76 -1.69
CA GLY A 150 -10.59 5.35 -1.37
C GLY A 150 -11.20 4.42 -2.43
N GLY A 151 -11.80 4.98 -3.51
CA GLY A 151 -12.48 4.16 -4.51
C GLY A 151 -11.58 3.09 -5.13
N SER A 152 -10.47 3.47 -5.76
CA SER A 152 -9.55 2.53 -6.42
C SER A 152 -8.98 1.48 -5.46
N ALA A 153 -8.67 1.87 -4.22
CA ALA A 153 -8.16 0.93 -3.21
C ALA A 153 -9.22 -0.10 -2.82
N ILE A 154 -10.47 0.34 -2.58
CA ILE A 154 -11.60 -0.55 -2.26
C ILE A 154 -11.85 -1.53 -3.41
N ASP A 155 -11.88 -1.03 -4.64
CA ASP A 155 -12.14 -1.86 -5.82
C ASP A 155 -11.02 -2.90 -6.02
N ALA A 156 -9.75 -2.50 -5.83
CA ALA A 156 -8.61 -3.41 -5.88
C ALA A 156 -8.73 -4.50 -4.81
N ILE A 157 -9.00 -4.14 -3.56
CA ILE A 157 -9.16 -5.10 -2.46
C ILE A 157 -10.35 -6.05 -2.73
N ASN A 158 -11.47 -5.56 -3.28
CA ASN A 158 -12.60 -6.38 -3.69
C ASN A 158 -12.19 -7.44 -4.72
N VAL A 159 -11.43 -7.06 -5.75
CA VAL A 159 -10.91 -7.98 -6.78
C VAL A 159 -10.02 -9.04 -6.11
N LEU A 160 -9.07 -8.64 -5.29
CA LEU A 160 -8.13 -9.52 -4.63
C LEU A 160 -8.81 -10.52 -3.68
N LYS A 161 -9.84 -10.09 -2.95
CA LYS A 161 -10.66 -10.98 -2.12
C LYS A 161 -11.43 -12.02 -2.96
N ARG A 162 -11.96 -11.62 -4.13
CA ARG A 162 -12.62 -12.58 -5.06
C ARG A 162 -11.68 -13.65 -5.59
N VAL A 163 -10.41 -13.33 -5.77
CA VAL A 163 -9.36 -14.29 -6.18
C VAL A 163 -8.96 -15.24 -5.03
N GLY A 164 -9.39 -14.96 -3.80
CA GLY A 164 -9.15 -15.83 -2.65
C GLY A 164 -7.82 -15.60 -1.95
N ILE A 165 -7.28 -14.39 -2.01
CA ILE A 165 -6.05 -14.03 -1.28
C ILE A 165 -6.35 -14.01 0.23
N PRO A 166 -5.63 -14.81 1.05
CA PRO A 166 -6.02 -15.04 2.44
C PRO A 166 -5.76 -13.86 3.37
N ARG A 167 -4.69 -13.10 3.14
CA ARG A 167 -4.32 -11.91 3.92
C ARG A 167 -3.94 -10.77 3.01
N LEU A 168 -4.61 -9.64 3.19
CA LEU A 168 -4.42 -8.43 2.41
C LEU A 168 -4.01 -7.27 3.32
N SER A 169 -3.13 -6.43 2.81
CA SER A 169 -2.78 -5.13 3.39
C SER A 169 -2.78 -4.07 2.29
N TYR A 170 -3.04 -2.83 2.65
CA TYR A 170 -2.88 -1.68 1.78
C TYR A 170 -1.67 -0.86 2.21
N VAL A 171 -0.88 -0.38 1.24
CA VAL A 171 0.26 0.51 1.52
C VAL A 171 0.19 1.73 0.62
N GLY A 172 0.17 2.91 1.23
CA GLY A 172 0.13 4.19 0.53
C GLY A 172 1.12 5.21 1.10
N ILE A 173 1.42 6.26 0.36
CA ILE A 173 2.29 7.32 0.84
C ILE A 173 1.46 8.36 1.59
N ILE A 174 0.42 8.91 0.95
CA ILE A 174 -0.43 9.95 1.53
C ILE A 174 -1.87 9.46 1.56
N ALA A 175 -2.57 9.71 2.67
CA ALA A 175 -4.00 9.48 2.77
C ALA A 175 -4.75 10.75 3.21
N ALA A 176 -5.99 10.89 2.73
CA ALA A 176 -6.95 11.81 3.33
C ALA A 176 -7.86 11.06 4.32
N PRO A 177 -8.36 11.72 5.38
CA PRO A 177 -9.24 11.09 6.37
C PRO A 177 -10.45 10.41 5.75
N TYR A 178 -11.05 11.01 4.74
CA TYR A 178 -12.21 10.46 4.03
C TYR A 178 -11.92 9.08 3.39
N GLY A 179 -10.85 8.97 2.60
CA GLY A 179 -10.48 7.71 1.94
C GLY A 179 -10.05 6.64 2.93
N LEU A 180 -9.31 7.05 3.97
CA LEU A 180 -8.85 6.17 5.02
C LEU A 180 -10.00 5.56 5.81
N LEU A 181 -10.95 6.39 6.25
CA LEU A 181 -12.15 5.94 6.96
C LEU A 181 -12.99 5.00 6.09
N LYS A 182 -13.22 5.38 4.83
CA LYS A 182 -14.01 4.59 3.89
C LYS A 182 -13.38 3.22 3.62
N LEU A 183 -12.06 3.15 3.40
CA LEU A 183 -11.34 1.90 3.19
C LEU A 183 -11.40 1.02 4.43
N SER A 184 -11.10 1.58 5.62
CA SER A 184 -11.14 0.86 6.89
C SER A 184 -12.52 0.31 7.23
N GLN A 185 -13.60 1.07 6.95
CA GLN A 185 -14.98 0.62 7.18
C GLN A 185 -15.42 -0.46 6.19
N THR A 186 -15.02 -0.34 4.93
CA THR A 186 -15.38 -1.32 3.89
C THR A 186 -14.61 -2.63 4.06
N HIS A 187 -13.37 -2.55 4.53
CA HIS A 187 -12.48 -3.69 4.73
C HIS A 187 -11.82 -3.65 6.12
N PRO A 188 -12.58 -3.93 7.19
CA PRO A 188 -12.07 -3.85 8.56
C PRO A 188 -11.05 -4.95 8.91
N ASP A 189 -10.86 -5.91 8.03
CA ASP A 189 -9.97 -7.06 8.18
C ASP A 189 -8.56 -6.84 7.61
N ILE A 190 -8.31 -5.72 6.90
CA ILE A 190 -6.99 -5.43 6.32
C ILE A 190 -6.18 -4.45 7.17
N ASP A 191 -4.86 -4.58 7.13
CA ASP A 191 -3.95 -3.58 7.68
C ASP A 191 -3.67 -2.49 6.63
N ILE A 192 -3.67 -1.23 7.05
CA ILE A 192 -3.43 -0.05 6.20
C ILE A 192 -2.20 0.68 6.70
N TYR A 193 -1.16 0.75 5.86
CA TYR A 193 0.10 1.44 6.17
C TYR A 193 0.22 2.69 5.30
N ILE A 194 0.49 3.83 5.93
CA ILE A 194 0.67 5.11 5.23
C ILE A 194 1.84 5.90 5.82
N ALA A 195 2.53 6.67 4.98
CA ALA A 195 3.60 7.55 5.46
C ALA A 195 3.05 8.81 6.12
N ALA A 196 1.94 9.35 5.61
CA ALA A 196 1.34 10.56 6.17
C ALA A 196 -0.18 10.59 5.97
N LEU A 197 -0.86 11.21 6.93
CA LEU A 197 -2.28 11.57 6.88
C LEU A 197 -2.39 13.08 6.72
N ASP A 198 -2.99 13.54 5.64
CA ASP A 198 -3.23 14.94 5.35
C ASP A 198 -4.60 15.41 5.87
N GLU A 199 -4.93 16.70 5.75
CA GLU A 199 -6.07 17.28 6.47
C GLU A 199 -7.42 16.96 5.82
N SER A 200 -7.52 17.02 4.48
CA SER A 200 -8.81 16.94 3.80
C SER A 200 -8.68 16.68 2.29
N LEU A 201 -9.83 16.61 1.63
CA LEU A 201 -9.96 16.63 0.18
C LEU A 201 -10.60 17.94 -0.28
N ASN A 202 -10.17 18.45 -1.42
CA ASN A 202 -10.90 19.53 -2.09
C ASN A 202 -12.17 19.05 -2.80
N ASP A 203 -12.93 19.98 -3.39
CA ASP A 203 -14.19 19.66 -4.11
C ASP A 203 -14.02 18.69 -5.29
N ARG A 204 -12.80 18.57 -5.82
CA ARG A 204 -12.45 17.67 -6.92
C ARG A 204 -11.92 16.32 -6.43
N GLY A 205 -11.82 16.11 -5.10
CA GLY A 205 -11.31 14.87 -4.51
C GLY A 205 -9.78 14.75 -4.47
N PHE A 206 -9.04 15.84 -4.62
CA PHE A 206 -7.59 15.87 -4.42
C PHE A 206 -7.25 16.12 -2.95
N ILE A 207 -6.18 15.49 -2.48
CA ILE A 207 -5.63 15.66 -1.13
C ILE A 207 -5.02 17.06 -1.01
N LEU A 208 -5.33 17.76 0.10
CA LEU A 208 -4.84 19.10 0.44
C LEU A 208 -3.74 19.01 1.51
#